data_6cbdbfcd41470a3235927358d57b96a5
#
_entry.id   6cbdbfcd41470a3235927358d57b96a5
#
_cell.length_a   1.000
_cell.length_b   1.000
_cell.length_c   1.000
_cell.angle_alpha   90.00
_cell.angle_beta   90.00
_cell.angle_gamma   90.00
#
_symmetry.space_group_name_H-M   'P 1'
#
loop_
_entity.id
_entity.type
_entity.pdbx_description
1 polymer ?
#
loop_
_entity_poly.entity_id
_entity_poly.type
_entity_poly.pdbx_seq_one_letter_code
_entity_poly.pdbx_strand_id
1 'polypeptide(L)'
;MSKYEENYKVTTCYKFKLKPTVIIQTEVKEWVHGNWDRVRTRQHENLKENATKGLLSKKAIQKLKGSINWLVASSQNKNLKSLKTNYIHKFKINFITLTIPPQENEIIEEKKFKLILNTWLTYQRKFSSLNNYVWKIEKHKDNRLHIHILTDTFIHHRLVRNSWNLILKRNGLLEYHNKKFNNYDPNSTDIHSIQKVKKVAAYMVKYMTKNNEVDNLYNGRVWSCSSKISSVMQQVLVVSPDKINEVLKPLMNKKIDYKEILTEPDQFGNSFLVAECYLLKLQDWILLKGSYLYEIFKELIIFLRSSKQLSIDFNLKLA
;
A
#
# COMPACT_ATOMS: atom_id res chain seq x y z
N MET A 1 6.12 -50.43 6.87
CA MET A 1 5.59 -49.44 5.91
C MET A 1 4.15 -49.21 6.26
N SER A 2 3.81 -48.01 6.72
CA SER A 2 2.49 -47.70 7.28
C SER A 2 1.49 -47.39 6.18
N LYS A 3 0.26 -47.87 6.36
CA LYS A 3 -0.91 -47.67 5.48
C LYS A 3 -1.29 -46.15 5.22
N TYR A 4 -0.43 -45.22 5.61
CA TYR A 4 -0.70 -43.77 5.52
C TYR A 4 0.00 -43.07 4.35
N GLU A 5 0.84 -43.75 3.58
CA GLU A 5 1.61 -43.12 2.48
C GLU A 5 0.91 -43.06 1.13
N GLU A 6 -0.22 -43.73 0.94
CA GLU A 6 -0.82 -43.88 -0.39
C GLU A 6 -1.80 -42.79 -0.85
N ASN A 7 -2.13 -41.78 -0.02
CA ASN A 7 -3.20 -40.82 -0.37
C ASN A 7 -2.82 -39.32 -0.41
N TYR A 8 -1.52 -38.99 -0.42
CA TYR A 8 -1.11 -37.59 -0.49
C TYR A 8 -0.47 -37.27 -1.84
N LYS A 9 -1.28 -36.71 -2.75
CA LYS A 9 -0.74 -36.15 -3.99
C LYS A 9 -0.15 -34.78 -3.68
N VAL A 10 1.18 -34.71 -3.62
CA VAL A 10 1.90 -33.43 -3.50
C VAL A 10 2.04 -32.85 -4.89
N THR A 11 1.42 -31.70 -5.14
CA THR A 11 1.63 -30.94 -6.38
C THR A 11 2.57 -29.78 -6.09
N THR A 12 3.65 -29.69 -6.86
CA THR A 12 4.54 -28.54 -6.81
C THR A 12 4.02 -27.46 -7.77
N CYS A 13 3.96 -26.22 -7.32
CA CYS A 13 3.70 -25.08 -8.17
C CYS A 13 4.63 -23.92 -7.80
N TYR A 14 4.81 -22.98 -8.73
CA TYR A 14 5.58 -21.77 -8.51
C TYR A 14 4.65 -20.58 -8.40
N LYS A 15 4.79 -19.79 -7.33
CA LYS A 15 4.02 -18.58 -7.11
C LYS A 15 4.88 -17.35 -7.36
N PHE A 16 4.47 -16.52 -8.32
CA PHE A 16 5.14 -15.25 -8.62
C PHE A 16 4.32 -14.09 -8.08
N LYS A 17 4.96 -13.26 -7.28
CA LYS A 17 4.39 -12.01 -6.80
C LYS A 17 5.10 -10.84 -7.48
N LEU A 18 4.37 -10.17 -8.36
CA LEU A 18 4.89 -9.02 -9.09
C LEU A 18 4.77 -7.76 -8.22
N LYS A 19 5.84 -7.00 -8.15
CA LYS A 19 5.88 -5.66 -7.55
C LYS A 19 6.69 -4.73 -8.47
N PRO A 20 6.46 -3.41 -8.42
CA PRO A 20 7.15 -2.48 -9.32
C PRO A 20 8.68 -2.53 -9.28
N THR A 21 9.25 -2.97 -8.16
CA THR A 21 10.70 -2.99 -7.93
C THR A 21 11.28 -4.38 -7.66
N VAL A 22 10.43 -5.42 -7.63
CA VAL A 22 10.89 -6.80 -7.40
C VAL A 22 9.83 -7.81 -7.86
N ILE A 23 10.28 -8.88 -8.47
CA ILE A 23 9.49 -10.09 -8.70
C ILE A 23 9.95 -11.12 -7.67
N ILE A 24 9.01 -11.69 -6.92
CA ILE A 24 9.30 -12.72 -5.92
C ILE A 24 8.73 -14.04 -6.43
N GLN A 25 9.59 -15.02 -6.58
CA GLN A 25 9.24 -16.41 -6.89
C GLN A 25 9.31 -17.23 -5.61
N THR A 26 8.33 -18.12 -5.43
CA THR A 26 8.28 -19.06 -4.31
C THR A 26 7.85 -20.42 -4.84
N GLU A 27 8.59 -21.46 -4.57
CA GLU A 27 8.14 -22.83 -4.78
C GLU A 27 7.17 -23.21 -3.67
N VAL A 28 6.02 -23.77 -4.03
CA VAL A 28 4.98 -24.18 -3.08
C VAL A 28 4.59 -25.62 -3.37
N LYS A 29 4.68 -26.46 -2.34
CA LYS A 29 4.15 -27.80 -2.36
C LYS A 29 2.74 -27.77 -1.77
N GLU A 30 1.74 -28.04 -2.59
CA GLU A 30 0.33 -28.08 -2.17
C GLU A 30 -0.05 -29.51 -1.83
N TRP A 31 -0.53 -29.70 -0.59
CA TRP A 31 -1.08 -30.95 -0.10
C TRP A 31 -2.58 -31.01 -0.39
N VAL A 32 -3.04 -32.07 -1.02
CA VAL A 32 -4.47 -32.17 -1.45
C VAL A 32 -5.44 -32.38 -0.28
N HIS A 33 -4.95 -32.86 0.88
CA HIS A 33 -5.78 -33.02 2.07
C HIS A 33 -5.09 -32.48 3.33
N GLY A 34 -5.60 -31.38 3.86
CA GLY A 34 -5.19 -30.79 5.14
C GLY A 34 -6.37 -30.25 5.91
N ASN A 35 -6.37 -30.39 7.23
CA ASN A 35 -7.39 -29.82 8.09
C ASN A 35 -7.18 -28.30 8.25
N TRP A 36 -7.71 -27.54 7.30
CA TRP A 36 -7.52 -26.09 7.16
C TRP A 36 -8.13 -25.26 8.30
N ASP A 37 -9.11 -25.83 9.04
CA ASP A 37 -9.80 -25.10 10.10
C ASP A 37 -8.89 -24.86 11.31
N ARG A 38 -8.05 -25.81 11.69
CA ARG A 38 -7.02 -25.62 12.74
C ARG A 38 -6.01 -24.55 12.39
N VAL A 39 -5.60 -24.47 11.13
CA VAL A 39 -4.63 -23.46 10.67
C VAL A 39 -5.22 -22.06 10.70
N ARG A 40 -6.49 -21.89 10.33
CA ARG A 40 -7.18 -20.59 10.38
C ARG A 40 -7.37 -20.08 11.81
N THR A 41 -7.76 -20.93 12.74
CA THR A 41 -7.95 -20.57 14.14
C THR A 41 -6.64 -20.08 14.76
N ARG A 42 -5.56 -20.83 14.59
CA ARG A 42 -4.22 -20.48 15.09
C ARG A 42 -3.67 -19.19 14.46
N GLN A 43 -3.93 -18.95 13.17
CA GLN A 43 -3.56 -17.68 12.52
C GLN A 43 -4.34 -16.48 13.10
N HIS A 44 -5.60 -16.67 13.47
CA HIS A 44 -6.44 -15.61 14.03
C HIS A 44 -6.02 -15.26 15.47
N GLU A 45 -5.67 -16.24 16.28
CA GLU A 45 -5.10 -16.07 17.63
C GLU A 45 -3.75 -15.35 17.56
N ASN A 46 -2.82 -15.80 16.70
CA ASN A 46 -1.54 -15.14 16.48
C ASN A 46 -1.69 -13.67 16.03
N LEU A 47 -2.72 -13.34 15.26
CA LEU A 47 -3.00 -11.96 14.85
C LEU A 47 -3.47 -11.08 16.02
N LYS A 48 -4.22 -11.65 16.97
CA LYS A 48 -4.66 -10.93 18.17
C LYS A 48 -3.50 -10.71 19.16
N GLU A 49 -2.69 -11.74 19.38
CA GLU A 49 -1.54 -11.68 20.29
C GLU A 49 -0.43 -10.75 19.80
N ASN A 50 -0.21 -10.71 18.49
CA ASN A 50 0.81 -9.87 17.85
C ASN A 50 0.26 -8.52 17.34
N ALA A 51 -0.90 -8.08 17.82
CA ALA A 51 -1.43 -6.77 17.50
C ALA A 51 -0.49 -5.67 18.03
N THR A 52 0.20 -4.98 17.11
CA THR A 52 1.10 -3.87 17.46
C THR A 52 0.26 -2.65 17.84
N LYS A 53 0.30 -2.27 19.13
CA LYS A 53 -0.40 -1.09 19.65
C LYS A 53 0.25 0.18 19.06
N GLY A 54 -0.36 0.76 18.02
CA GLY A 54 0.09 2.05 17.45
C GLY A 54 1.41 2.04 16.67
N LEU A 55 2.18 0.95 16.67
CA LEU A 55 3.45 0.82 15.96
C LEU A 55 3.30 0.04 14.65
N LEU A 56 4.18 0.31 13.69
CA LEU A 56 4.26 -0.44 12.44
C LEU A 56 5.18 -1.66 12.61
N SER A 57 4.64 -2.86 12.51
CA SER A 57 5.45 -4.08 12.42
C SER A 57 6.32 -4.09 11.15
N LYS A 58 7.42 -4.85 11.14
CA LYS A 58 8.26 -5.05 9.94
C LYS A 58 7.43 -5.42 8.70
N LYS A 59 6.44 -6.31 8.87
CA LYS A 59 5.53 -6.74 7.79
C LYS A 59 4.60 -5.62 7.33
N ALA A 60 4.10 -4.78 8.25
CA ALA A 60 3.29 -3.61 7.92
C ALA A 60 4.10 -2.58 7.14
N ILE A 61 5.35 -2.32 7.53
CA ILE A 61 6.28 -1.46 6.81
C ILE A 61 6.51 -1.96 5.38
N GLN A 62 6.74 -3.26 5.19
CA GLN A 62 6.91 -3.84 3.85
C GLN A 62 5.66 -3.69 2.98
N LYS A 63 4.47 -3.90 3.55
CA LYS A 63 3.20 -3.68 2.83
C LYS A 63 3.00 -2.22 2.47
N LEU A 64 3.28 -1.30 3.39
CA LEU A 64 3.20 0.14 3.16
C LEU A 64 4.16 0.58 2.03
N LYS A 65 5.42 0.12 2.06
CA LYS A 65 6.40 0.33 0.97
C LYS A 65 5.87 -0.18 -0.38
N GLY A 66 5.29 -1.39 -0.40
CA GLY A 66 4.68 -1.97 -1.58
C GLY A 66 3.54 -1.11 -2.13
N SER A 67 2.65 -0.62 -1.26
CA SER A 67 1.54 0.25 -1.65
C SER A 67 2.02 1.56 -2.28
N ILE A 68 3.05 2.19 -1.69
CA ILE A 68 3.65 3.42 -2.23
C ILE A 68 4.29 3.16 -3.60
N ASN A 69 5.03 2.05 -3.74
CA ASN A 69 5.65 1.71 -5.02
C ASN A 69 4.62 1.50 -6.13
N TRP A 70 3.49 0.83 -5.85
CA TRP A 70 2.40 0.69 -6.81
C TRP A 70 1.74 2.02 -7.16
N LEU A 71 1.48 2.87 -6.18
CA LEU A 71 0.96 4.21 -6.42
C LEU A 71 1.88 5.03 -7.34
N VAL A 72 3.19 5.01 -7.07
CA VAL A 72 4.19 5.73 -7.89
C VAL A 72 4.30 5.14 -9.29
N ALA A 73 4.26 3.81 -9.43
CA ALA A 73 4.35 3.13 -10.72
C ALA A 73 3.14 3.39 -11.61
N SER A 74 1.94 3.44 -11.02
CA SER A 74 0.70 3.72 -11.77
C SER A 74 0.49 5.20 -12.09
N SER A 75 1.12 6.11 -11.34
CA SER A 75 0.94 7.56 -11.52
C SER A 75 1.52 8.05 -12.85
N GLN A 76 0.81 8.96 -13.50
CA GLN A 76 1.24 9.61 -14.73
C GLN A 76 1.61 11.07 -14.48
N ASN A 77 2.58 11.58 -15.25
CA ASN A 77 2.84 13.01 -15.29
C ASN A 77 1.65 13.74 -15.93
N LYS A 78 1.13 14.75 -15.27
CA LYS A 78 0.03 15.58 -15.71
C LYS A 78 0.49 17.03 -15.77
N ASN A 79 0.04 17.76 -16.80
CA ASN A 79 0.21 19.19 -16.91
C ASN A 79 -1.14 19.85 -16.63
N LEU A 80 -1.24 20.62 -15.55
CA LEU A 80 -2.45 21.29 -15.13
C LEU A 80 -2.29 22.77 -15.42
N LYS A 81 -3.05 23.29 -16.41
CA LYS A 81 -3.06 24.70 -16.77
C LYS A 81 -3.96 25.47 -15.80
N SER A 82 -3.42 26.49 -15.15
CA SER A 82 -4.22 27.42 -14.37
C SER A 82 -5.05 28.30 -15.30
N LEU A 83 -6.37 28.33 -15.11
CA LEU A 83 -7.27 29.17 -15.92
C LEU A 83 -7.03 30.68 -15.71
N LYS A 84 -6.49 31.07 -14.55
CA LYS A 84 -6.26 32.49 -14.21
C LYS A 84 -4.92 33.02 -14.69
N THR A 85 -3.86 32.20 -14.63
CA THR A 85 -2.48 32.67 -14.81
C THR A 85 -1.78 32.04 -16.01
N ASN A 86 -2.46 31.17 -16.78
CA ASN A 86 -1.86 30.35 -17.84
C ASN A 86 -0.64 29.51 -17.40
N TYR A 87 -0.34 29.48 -16.11
CA TYR A 87 0.79 28.72 -15.58
C TYR A 87 0.51 27.22 -15.66
N ILE A 88 1.49 26.45 -16.05
CA ILE A 88 1.40 24.99 -16.16
C ILE A 88 2.03 24.37 -14.92
N HIS A 89 1.20 23.82 -14.04
CA HIS A 89 1.63 23.02 -12.91
C HIS A 89 1.93 21.59 -13.39
N LYS A 90 3.18 21.19 -13.28
CA LYS A 90 3.55 19.79 -13.47
C LYS A 90 3.18 19.02 -12.22
N PHE A 91 2.45 17.93 -12.38
CA PHE A 91 1.92 17.14 -11.28
C PHE A 91 2.13 15.66 -11.53
N LYS A 92 2.46 14.90 -10.51
CA LYS A 92 2.47 13.44 -10.54
C LYS A 92 1.82 12.83 -9.31
N ILE A 93 2.22 13.25 -8.12
CA ILE A 93 1.68 12.78 -6.84
C ILE A 93 1.49 13.98 -5.93
N ASN A 94 0.36 14.02 -5.24
CA ASN A 94 0.12 14.89 -4.10
C ASN A 94 0.49 14.19 -2.81
N PHE A 95 1.16 14.94 -1.95
CA PHE A 95 1.31 14.65 -0.54
C PHE A 95 0.44 15.64 0.23
N ILE A 96 -0.60 15.12 0.87
CA ILE A 96 -1.58 15.89 1.62
C ILE A 96 -1.36 15.58 3.10
N THR A 97 -1.25 16.61 3.93
CA THR A 97 -1.28 16.48 5.38
C THR A 97 -2.58 17.08 5.90
N LEU A 98 -3.35 16.28 6.62
CA LEU A 98 -4.54 16.70 7.34
C LEU A 98 -4.22 16.70 8.83
N THR A 99 -4.44 17.82 9.49
CA THR A 99 -4.17 17.99 10.92
C THR A 99 -5.48 18.10 11.68
N ILE A 100 -5.58 17.43 12.81
CA ILE A 100 -6.64 17.69 13.78
C ILE A 100 -6.13 18.78 14.72
N PRO A 101 -6.82 19.92 14.81
CA PRO A 101 -6.44 21.00 15.72
C PRO A 101 -6.43 20.54 17.18
N PRO A 102 -5.71 21.24 18.07
CA PRO A 102 -5.72 20.96 19.49
C PRO A 102 -7.13 20.94 20.06
N GLN A 103 -7.38 20.04 21.00
CA GLN A 103 -8.62 19.96 21.77
C GLN A 103 -8.33 20.32 23.22
N GLU A 104 -9.34 20.77 23.95
CA GLU A 104 -9.15 21.25 25.34
C GLU A 104 -8.75 20.11 26.29
N ASN A 105 -9.35 18.92 26.17
CA ASN A 105 -9.10 17.80 27.06
C ASN A 105 -9.32 16.41 26.42
N GLU A 106 -9.40 16.27 25.09
CA GLU A 106 -9.87 15.02 24.52
C GLU A 106 -8.79 14.27 23.74
N ILE A 107 -8.57 13.02 24.14
CA ILE A 107 -8.03 11.97 23.28
C ILE A 107 -9.14 11.60 22.30
N ILE A 108 -8.87 11.74 21.00
CA ILE A 108 -9.87 11.40 19.98
C ILE A 108 -10.03 9.89 19.93
N GLU A 109 -11.24 9.42 20.22
CA GLU A 109 -11.56 8.00 20.12
C GLU A 109 -11.33 7.45 18.71
N GLU A 110 -10.83 6.21 18.63
CA GLU A 110 -10.57 5.52 17.35
C GLU A 110 -11.79 5.53 16.41
N LYS A 111 -12.98 5.26 16.95
CA LYS A 111 -14.23 5.24 16.18
C LYS A 111 -14.52 6.60 15.54
N LYS A 112 -14.40 7.67 16.32
CA LYS A 112 -14.61 9.06 15.88
C LYS A 112 -13.59 9.45 14.81
N PHE A 113 -12.30 9.13 15.03
CA PHE A 113 -11.25 9.38 14.07
C PHE A 113 -11.47 8.64 12.74
N LYS A 114 -11.80 7.34 12.79
CA LYS A 114 -12.11 6.53 11.60
C LYS A 114 -13.30 7.10 10.83
N LEU A 115 -14.34 7.52 11.54
CA LEU A 115 -15.52 8.13 10.92
C LEU A 115 -15.14 9.40 10.15
N ILE A 116 -14.39 10.30 10.77
CA ILE A 116 -13.94 11.57 10.18
C ILE A 116 -13.09 11.32 8.93
N LEU A 117 -12.08 10.46 9.04
CA LEU A 117 -11.21 10.13 7.91
C LEU A 117 -11.99 9.46 6.77
N ASN A 118 -12.83 8.48 7.07
CA ASN A 118 -13.64 7.81 6.06
C ASN A 118 -14.65 8.75 5.39
N THR A 119 -15.25 9.67 6.14
CA THR A 119 -16.14 10.70 5.61
C THR A 119 -15.38 11.58 4.62
N TRP A 120 -14.17 12.05 4.98
CA TRP A 120 -13.37 12.86 4.09
C TRP A 120 -12.92 12.10 2.85
N LEU A 121 -12.42 10.87 2.98
CA LEU A 121 -12.02 10.02 1.86
C LEU A 121 -13.21 9.75 0.91
N THR A 122 -14.41 9.55 1.46
CA THR A 122 -15.64 9.34 0.68
C THR A 122 -16.05 10.60 -0.07
N TYR A 123 -15.96 11.75 0.58
CA TYR A 123 -16.19 13.03 -0.06
C TYR A 123 -15.24 13.27 -1.23
N GLN A 124 -13.94 13.04 -1.01
CA GLN A 124 -12.93 13.21 -2.06
C GLN A 124 -13.09 12.20 -3.21
N ARG A 125 -13.52 11.00 -2.94
CA ARG A 125 -13.85 10.01 -4.00
C ARG A 125 -14.99 10.52 -4.88
N LYS A 126 -16.00 11.10 -4.27
CA LYS A 126 -17.19 11.60 -4.99
C LYS A 126 -16.89 12.87 -5.79
N PHE A 127 -16.18 13.83 -5.22
CA PHE A 127 -16.04 15.18 -5.78
C PHE A 127 -14.68 15.47 -6.44
N SER A 128 -13.65 14.68 -6.13
CA SER A 128 -12.29 14.88 -6.64
C SER A 128 -11.73 13.66 -7.38
N SER A 129 -12.52 12.61 -7.58
CA SER A 129 -12.09 11.36 -8.21
C SER A 129 -10.86 10.74 -7.53
N LEU A 130 -10.82 10.78 -6.20
CA LEU A 130 -9.76 10.19 -5.39
C LEU A 130 -9.83 8.67 -5.47
N ASN A 131 -9.10 8.05 -6.43
CA ASN A 131 -9.14 6.61 -6.67
C ASN A 131 -7.99 5.86 -5.99
N ASN A 132 -6.77 6.33 -6.18
CA ASN A 132 -5.58 5.69 -5.61
C ASN A 132 -4.98 6.55 -4.53
N TYR A 133 -4.85 5.98 -3.34
CA TYR A 133 -4.23 6.66 -2.20
C TYR A 133 -3.61 5.68 -1.22
N VAL A 134 -2.65 6.19 -0.48
CA VAL A 134 -2.06 5.54 0.70
C VAL A 134 -2.05 6.57 1.81
N TRP A 135 -2.54 6.22 2.99
CA TRP A 135 -2.51 7.11 4.13
C TRP A 135 -1.81 6.49 5.35
N LYS A 136 -1.23 7.34 6.19
CA LYS A 136 -0.65 7.00 7.49
C LYS A 136 -0.97 8.08 8.50
N ILE A 137 -1.25 7.66 9.73
CA ILE A 137 -1.36 8.55 10.88
C ILE A 137 0.01 8.74 11.52
N GLU A 138 0.29 9.95 11.94
CA GLU A 138 1.49 10.32 12.67
C GLU A 138 1.12 11.24 13.83
N LYS A 139 1.81 11.08 14.97
CA LYS A 139 1.74 12.02 16.07
C LYS A 139 2.78 13.11 15.85
N HIS A 140 2.36 14.36 15.87
CA HIS A 140 3.28 15.50 15.86
C HIS A 140 3.89 15.74 17.26
N LYS A 141 4.97 16.48 17.34
CA LYS A 141 5.65 16.81 18.61
C LYS A 141 4.76 17.50 19.64
N ASP A 142 3.73 18.20 19.18
CA ASP A 142 2.73 18.90 20.01
C ASP A 142 1.49 18.04 20.32
N ASN A 143 1.60 16.72 20.20
CA ASN A 143 0.56 15.73 20.45
C ASN A 143 -0.64 15.76 19.49
N ARG A 144 -0.64 16.58 18.43
CA ARG A 144 -1.68 16.55 17.40
C ARG A 144 -1.55 15.35 16.50
N LEU A 145 -2.68 14.83 16.04
CA LEU A 145 -2.72 13.78 15.04
C LEU A 145 -2.62 14.38 13.62
N HIS A 146 -1.65 13.91 12.87
CA HIS A 146 -1.47 14.21 11.46
C HIS A 146 -1.79 12.98 10.62
N ILE A 147 -2.51 13.20 9.53
CA ILE A 147 -2.77 12.16 8.54
C ILE A 147 -2.03 12.57 7.28
N HIS A 148 -1.05 11.77 6.91
CA HIS A 148 -0.35 11.93 5.65
C HIS A 148 -1.01 11.06 4.59
N ILE A 149 -1.38 11.65 3.46
CA ILE A 149 -2.05 10.98 2.35
C ILE A 149 -1.25 11.22 1.07
N LEU A 150 -0.88 10.12 0.41
CA LEU A 150 -0.30 10.12 -0.93
C LEU A 150 -1.40 9.76 -1.92
N THR A 151 -1.51 10.50 -3.03
CA THR A 151 -2.45 10.20 -4.10
C THR A 151 -1.94 10.66 -5.47
N ASP A 152 -2.35 9.97 -6.52
CA ASP A 152 -2.14 10.35 -7.91
C ASP A 152 -3.25 11.28 -8.45
N THR A 153 -4.16 11.72 -7.58
CA THR A 153 -5.23 12.68 -7.90
C THR A 153 -4.81 14.08 -7.49
N PHE A 154 -4.96 15.04 -8.40
CA PHE A 154 -4.81 16.46 -8.05
C PHE A 154 -6.06 16.95 -7.35
N ILE A 155 -5.89 17.51 -6.16
CA ILE A 155 -6.96 18.15 -5.41
C ILE A 155 -6.48 19.57 -5.04
N HIS A 156 -7.28 20.57 -5.41
CA HIS A 156 -6.92 21.95 -5.12
C HIS A 156 -6.90 22.21 -3.61
N HIS A 157 -5.89 22.93 -3.11
CA HIS A 157 -5.66 23.15 -1.68
C HIS A 157 -6.87 23.69 -0.92
N ARG A 158 -7.62 24.64 -1.52
CA ARG A 158 -8.84 25.19 -0.90
C ARG A 158 -9.92 24.12 -0.73
N LEU A 159 -10.08 23.22 -1.70
CA LEU A 159 -11.07 22.15 -1.61
C LEU A 159 -10.73 21.17 -0.50
N VAL A 160 -9.44 20.82 -0.37
CA VAL A 160 -8.96 19.97 0.73
C VAL A 160 -9.25 20.63 2.07
N ARG A 161 -8.83 21.89 2.25
CA ARG A 161 -8.99 22.63 3.51
C ARG A 161 -10.47 22.82 3.87
N ASN A 162 -11.28 23.32 2.94
CA ASN A 162 -12.69 23.59 3.20
C ASN A 162 -13.46 22.30 3.56
N SER A 163 -13.21 21.21 2.80
CA SER A 163 -13.88 19.94 3.09
C SER A 163 -13.42 19.32 4.42
N TRP A 164 -12.14 19.44 4.75
CA TRP A 164 -11.61 18.95 6.01
C TRP A 164 -12.16 19.74 7.20
N ASN A 165 -12.07 21.08 7.17
CA ASN A 165 -12.59 21.94 8.23
C ASN A 165 -14.11 21.79 8.41
N LEU A 166 -14.87 21.62 7.33
CA LEU A 166 -16.30 21.36 7.41
C LEU A 166 -16.60 20.05 8.17
N ILE A 167 -15.85 18.98 7.90
CA ILE A 167 -16.04 17.70 8.58
C ILE A 167 -15.62 17.80 10.04
N LEU A 168 -14.49 18.45 10.34
CA LEU A 168 -14.05 18.72 11.71
C LEU A 168 -15.08 19.51 12.49
N LYS A 169 -15.64 20.60 11.90
CA LYS A 169 -16.69 21.41 12.51
C LYS A 169 -17.93 20.58 12.85
N ARG A 170 -18.42 19.76 11.90
CA ARG A 170 -19.59 18.90 12.10
C ARG A 170 -19.40 17.85 13.21
N ASN A 171 -18.16 17.53 13.55
CA ASN A 171 -17.79 16.59 14.62
C ASN A 171 -17.36 17.29 15.92
N GLY A 172 -17.55 18.62 16.04
CA GLY A 172 -17.22 19.38 17.24
C GLY A 172 -15.72 19.58 17.49
N LEU A 173 -14.87 19.29 16.52
CA LEU A 173 -13.41 19.35 16.67
C LEU A 173 -12.80 20.74 16.36
N LEU A 174 -13.62 21.73 16.09
CA LEU A 174 -13.21 23.12 15.89
C LEU A 174 -13.70 24.06 16.99
N GLU A 175 -14.42 23.58 18.00
CA GLU A 175 -15.00 24.42 19.04
C GLU A 175 -13.91 25.11 19.88
N TYR A 176 -12.87 24.36 20.28
CA TYR A 176 -11.74 24.97 21.00
C TYR A 176 -11.00 26.02 20.16
N HIS A 177 -10.80 25.76 18.86
CA HIS A 177 -10.22 26.73 17.95
C HIS A 177 -11.09 27.99 17.85
N ASN A 178 -12.42 27.81 17.72
CA ASN A 178 -13.35 28.92 17.61
C ASN A 178 -13.40 29.76 18.91
N LYS A 179 -13.38 29.12 20.07
CA LYS A 179 -13.30 29.85 21.38
C LYS A 179 -12.05 30.73 21.44
N LYS A 180 -10.91 30.23 20.93
CA LYS A 180 -9.62 30.94 21.01
C LYS A 180 -9.42 32.02 19.96
N PHE A 181 -9.91 31.80 18.74
CA PHE A 181 -9.60 32.64 17.58
C PHE A 181 -10.84 33.26 16.92
N ASN A 182 -12.01 33.03 17.45
CA ASN A 182 -13.30 33.49 16.94
C ASN A 182 -13.53 33.15 15.46
N ASN A 183 -13.06 31.97 15.02
CA ASN A 183 -13.32 31.47 13.67
C ASN A 183 -13.24 29.94 13.60
N TYR A 184 -13.85 29.35 12.58
CA TYR A 184 -13.87 27.90 12.31
C TYR A 184 -12.97 27.49 11.14
N ASP A 185 -12.00 28.32 10.76
CA ASP A 185 -11.12 28.05 9.61
C ASP A 185 -9.63 27.99 10.00
N PRO A 186 -9.21 26.98 10.80
CA PRO A 186 -7.81 26.77 11.11
C PRO A 186 -7.00 26.39 9.86
N ASN A 187 -5.71 26.70 9.86
CA ASN A 187 -4.79 26.15 8.87
C ASN A 187 -4.47 24.69 9.19
N SER A 188 -5.42 23.80 8.90
CA SER A 188 -5.40 22.38 9.26
C SER A 188 -4.89 21.47 8.15
N THR A 189 -4.46 22.01 7.02
CA THR A 189 -4.05 21.23 5.86
C THR A 189 -2.81 21.79 5.20
N ASP A 190 -1.96 20.88 4.72
CA ASP A 190 -0.81 21.21 3.89
C ASP A 190 -0.76 20.29 2.67
N ILE A 191 -0.34 20.81 1.51
CA ILE A 191 -0.31 20.06 0.26
C ILE A 191 0.95 20.36 -0.53
N HIS A 192 1.67 19.32 -0.84
CA HIS A 192 2.84 19.37 -1.70
C HIS A 192 2.65 18.52 -2.95
N SER A 193 2.83 19.12 -4.12
CA SER A 193 2.88 18.38 -5.39
C SER A 193 4.30 17.92 -5.67
N ILE A 194 4.47 16.62 -5.82
CA ILE A 194 5.78 16.00 -6.01
C ILE A 194 5.93 15.62 -7.48
N GLN A 195 6.97 16.14 -8.13
CA GLN A 195 7.20 16.00 -9.58
C GLN A 195 8.31 15.00 -9.93
N LYS A 196 9.40 14.97 -9.15
CA LYS A 196 10.59 14.16 -9.48
C LYS A 196 10.53 12.75 -8.90
N VAL A 197 10.20 11.78 -9.73
CA VAL A 197 9.82 10.42 -9.36
C VAL A 197 10.92 9.53 -8.82
N LYS A 198 12.16 9.63 -9.32
CA LYS A 198 13.26 8.75 -8.86
C LYS A 198 13.54 8.83 -7.37
N LYS A 199 13.28 10.00 -6.74
CA LYS A 199 13.47 10.22 -5.30
C LYS A 199 12.16 10.17 -4.51
N VAL A 200 11.00 10.26 -5.18
CA VAL A 200 9.69 10.35 -4.51
C VAL A 200 9.34 9.08 -3.74
N ALA A 201 9.45 7.91 -4.38
CA ALA A 201 9.12 6.66 -3.70
C ALA A 201 10.01 6.44 -2.48
N ALA A 202 11.33 6.65 -2.61
CA ALA A 202 12.27 6.51 -1.50
C ALA A 202 12.03 7.56 -0.40
N TYR A 203 11.78 8.81 -0.79
CA TYR A 203 11.47 9.90 0.14
C TYR A 203 10.17 9.63 0.89
N MET A 204 9.10 9.27 0.18
CA MET A 204 7.81 8.95 0.78
C MET A 204 7.86 7.71 1.65
N VAL A 205 8.58 6.67 1.20
CA VAL A 205 8.81 5.48 2.02
C VAL A 205 9.50 5.88 3.33
N LYS A 206 10.57 6.69 3.28
CA LYS A 206 11.28 7.16 4.47
C LYS A 206 10.34 7.92 5.42
N TYR A 207 9.52 8.84 4.89
CA TYR A 207 8.56 9.60 5.69
C TYR A 207 7.45 8.71 6.26
N MET A 208 6.83 7.92 5.41
CA MET A 208 5.68 7.10 5.78
C MET A 208 6.03 5.87 6.63
N THR A 209 7.31 5.46 6.68
CA THR A 209 7.74 4.30 7.49
C THR A 209 8.47 4.68 8.76
N LYS A 210 8.67 5.98 9.02
CA LYS A 210 9.22 6.45 10.27
C LYS A 210 8.29 6.03 11.41
N ASN A 211 8.80 5.27 12.37
CA ASN A 211 8.08 4.89 13.57
C ASN A 211 8.07 6.11 14.51
N ASN A 212 6.99 6.86 14.51
CA ASN A 212 6.70 7.81 15.56
C ASN A 212 5.72 7.10 16.50
N GLU A 213 6.07 7.04 17.76
CA GLU A 213 5.24 6.46 18.81
C GLU A 213 3.91 7.20 18.85
N VAL A 214 2.87 6.56 18.34
CA VAL A 214 1.49 7.06 18.42
C VAL A 214 0.78 6.45 19.64
N ASP A 215 1.55 5.69 20.43
CA ASP A 215 1.11 4.68 21.38
C ASP A 215 0.04 5.13 22.39
N ASN A 216 0.02 6.40 22.76
CA ASN A 216 -0.91 6.87 23.80
C ASN A 216 -2.11 7.66 23.27
N LEU A 217 -2.16 7.96 21.95
CA LEU A 217 -3.19 8.80 21.36
C LEU A 217 -4.16 8.07 20.45
N TYR A 218 -3.75 6.93 19.91
CA TYR A 218 -4.55 6.22 18.92
C TYR A 218 -4.30 4.71 18.97
N ASN A 219 -5.32 3.98 19.38
CA ASN A 219 -5.29 2.53 19.46
C ASN A 219 -6.05 1.93 18.27
N GLY A 220 -5.41 1.83 17.10
CA GLY A 220 -6.05 1.33 15.89
C GLY A 220 -5.13 1.21 14.69
N ARG A 221 -5.74 1.05 13.52
CA ARG A 221 -5.00 0.96 12.26
C ARG A 221 -4.35 2.31 11.91
N VAL A 222 -3.03 2.36 11.95
CA VAL A 222 -2.24 3.58 11.71
C VAL A 222 -1.94 3.85 10.23
N TRP A 223 -2.28 2.95 9.31
CA TRP A 223 -2.13 3.15 7.88
C TRP A 223 -3.09 2.27 7.06
N SER A 224 -3.39 2.69 5.84
CA SER A 224 -4.08 1.86 4.85
C SER A 224 -3.87 2.41 3.43
N CYS A 225 -4.40 1.72 2.44
CA CYS A 225 -4.42 2.16 1.05
C CYS A 225 -5.81 1.91 0.43
N SER A 226 -6.02 2.49 -0.76
CA SER A 226 -7.23 2.24 -1.54
C SER A 226 -7.39 0.77 -1.89
N SER A 227 -8.64 0.33 -2.08
CA SER A 227 -8.97 -1.07 -2.43
C SER A 227 -8.24 -1.54 -3.68
N LYS A 228 -8.12 -0.70 -4.70
CA LYS A 228 -7.39 -1.03 -5.94
C LYS A 228 -5.92 -1.36 -5.68
N ILE A 229 -5.21 -0.51 -4.93
CA ILE A 229 -3.82 -0.79 -4.55
C ILE A 229 -3.74 -2.08 -3.73
N SER A 230 -4.67 -2.28 -2.78
CA SER A 230 -4.72 -3.50 -1.98
C SER A 230 -4.94 -4.74 -2.83
N SER A 231 -5.87 -4.69 -3.80
CA SER A 231 -6.12 -5.80 -4.74
C SER A 231 -4.89 -6.16 -5.54
N VAL A 232 -4.24 -5.18 -6.16
CA VAL A 232 -3.01 -5.41 -6.95
C VAL A 232 -1.89 -6.02 -6.10
N MET A 233 -1.77 -5.60 -4.85
CA MET A 233 -0.76 -6.15 -3.93
C MET A 233 -1.01 -7.61 -3.52
N GLN A 234 -2.24 -8.09 -3.65
CA GLN A 234 -2.63 -9.46 -3.33
C GLN A 234 -2.48 -10.41 -4.52
N GLN A 235 -2.28 -9.89 -5.74
CA GLN A 235 -2.17 -10.72 -6.93
C GLN A 235 -0.94 -11.62 -6.88
N VAL A 236 -1.17 -12.88 -7.24
CA VAL A 236 -0.15 -13.92 -7.33
C VAL A 236 -0.40 -14.68 -8.62
N LEU A 237 0.62 -14.78 -9.45
CA LEU A 237 0.61 -15.65 -10.61
C LEU A 237 1.03 -17.04 -10.15
N VAL A 238 0.25 -18.06 -10.48
CA VAL A 238 0.58 -19.46 -10.23
C VAL A 238 1.03 -20.10 -11.55
N VAL A 239 2.21 -20.70 -11.54
CA VAL A 239 2.84 -21.30 -12.72
C VAL A 239 3.12 -22.77 -12.42
N SER A 240 2.73 -23.65 -13.34
CA SER A 240 3.04 -25.08 -13.27
C SER A 240 4.54 -25.34 -13.54
N PRO A 241 5.11 -26.47 -13.06
CA PRO A 241 6.53 -26.79 -13.22
C PRO A 241 7.00 -26.86 -14.67
N ASP A 242 6.15 -27.29 -15.58
CA ASP A 242 6.45 -27.42 -17.02
C ASP A 242 6.63 -26.05 -17.69
N LYS A 243 5.96 -24.98 -17.18
CA LYS A 243 5.99 -23.64 -17.75
C LYS A 243 6.95 -22.67 -17.03
N ILE A 244 7.60 -23.10 -15.96
CA ILE A 244 8.48 -22.22 -15.18
C ILE A 244 9.61 -21.61 -16.01
N ASN A 245 10.19 -22.39 -16.92
CA ASN A 245 11.29 -21.94 -17.76
C ASN A 245 10.87 -20.83 -18.75
N GLU A 246 9.63 -20.85 -19.24
CA GLU A 246 9.10 -19.80 -20.11
C GLU A 246 9.01 -18.47 -19.37
N VAL A 247 8.61 -18.51 -18.09
CA VAL A 247 8.48 -17.32 -17.24
C VAL A 247 9.84 -16.78 -16.82
N LEU A 248 10.80 -17.65 -16.51
CA LEU A 248 12.14 -17.27 -16.02
C LEU A 248 13.09 -16.82 -17.13
N LYS A 249 13.01 -17.43 -18.31
CA LYS A 249 13.90 -17.12 -19.45
C LYS A 249 14.08 -15.62 -19.73
N PRO A 250 13.04 -14.77 -19.77
CA PRO A 250 13.19 -13.33 -19.95
C PRO A 250 13.97 -12.65 -18.83
N LEU A 251 13.83 -13.11 -17.58
CA LEU A 251 14.54 -12.57 -16.42
C LEU A 251 16.04 -12.89 -16.49
N MET A 252 16.36 -14.14 -16.78
CA MET A 252 17.75 -14.62 -16.92
C MET A 252 18.48 -13.96 -18.09
N ASN A 253 17.82 -13.85 -19.26
CA ASN A 253 18.42 -13.28 -20.46
C ASN A 253 18.74 -11.78 -20.34
N LYS A 254 18.05 -11.04 -19.47
CA LYS A 254 18.21 -9.59 -19.30
C LYS A 254 19.16 -9.21 -18.15
N LYS A 255 19.88 -10.17 -17.56
CA LYS A 255 20.83 -9.94 -16.44
C LYS A 255 20.21 -9.09 -15.33
N ILE A 256 18.97 -9.43 -14.94
CA ILE A 256 18.30 -8.79 -13.81
C ILE A 256 18.95 -9.24 -12.53
N ASP A 257 19.25 -8.32 -11.63
CA ASP A 257 19.84 -8.61 -10.34
C ASP A 257 18.99 -9.62 -9.58
N TYR A 258 19.63 -10.65 -9.06
CA TYR A 258 19.00 -11.79 -8.40
C TYR A 258 19.46 -11.90 -6.95
N LYS A 259 18.55 -12.28 -6.07
CA LYS A 259 18.82 -12.54 -4.66
C LYS A 259 17.96 -13.69 -4.14
N GLU A 260 18.58 -14.62 -3.45
CA GLU A 260 17.89 -15.66 -2.67
C GLU A 260 17.51 -15.16 -1.29
N ILE A 261 16.36 -15.60 -0.82
CA ILE A 261 15.92 -15.43 0.56
C ILE A 261 15.97 -16.82 1.19
N LEU A 262 16.85 -16.98 2.18
CA LEU A 262 16.99 -18.21 2.93
C LEU A 262 16.27 -18.08 4.27
N THR A 263 15.96 -19.23 4.90
CA THR A 263 15.54 -19.28 6.31
C THR A 263 16.67 -18.78 7.19
N GLU A 264 16.37 -18.43 8.44
CA GLU A 264 17.41 -18.36 9.47
C GLU A 264 18.02 -19.77 9.63
N PRO A 265 19.33 -19.89 9.92
CA PRO A 265 19.97 -21.18 10.14
C PRO A 265 19.25 -21.96 11.26
N ASP A 266 19.05 -23.25 11.04
CA ASP A 266 18.57 -24.15 12.07
C ASP A 266 19.67 -24.46 13.12
N GLN A 267 19.36 -25.30 14.10
CA GLN A 267 20.32 -25.71 15.14
C GLN A 267 21.59 -26.42 14.61
N PHE A 268 21.58 -26.83 13.34
CA PHE A 268 22.72 -27.46 12.66
C PHE A 268 23.43 -26.51 11.68
N GLY A 269 22.99 -25.23 11.61
CA GLY A 269 23.54 -24.25 10.70
C GLY A 269 22.98 -24.31 9.26
N ASN A 270 21.98 -25.15 8.99
CA ASN A 270 21.38 -25.27 7.66
C ASN A 270 20.36 -24.15 7.40
N SER A 271 20.43 -23.57 6.21
CA SER A 271 19.44 -22.59 5.72
C SER A 271 18.78 -23.14 4.47
N PHE A 272 17.46 -22.95 4.36
CA PHE A 272 16.67 -23.44 3.24
C PHE A 272 16.15 -22.27 2.40
N LEU A 273 16.12 -22.47 1.08
CA LEU A 273 15.58 -21.48 0.15
C LEU A 273 14.09 -21.26 0.40
N VAL A 274 13.71 -20.01 0.71
CA VAL A 274 12.32 -19.60 0.92
C VAL A 274 11.75 -18.96 -0.33
N ALA A 275 12.52 -18.11 -0.99
CA ALA A 275 12.09 -17.39 -2.19
C ALA A 275 13.29 -16.91 -3.00
N GLU A 276 13.04 -16.71 -4.27
CA GLU A 276 13.96 -16.06 -5.21
C GLU A 276 13.42 -14.66 -5.52
N CYS A 277 14.28 -13.67 -5.52
CA CYS A 277 13.93 -12.29 -5.77
C CYS A 277 14.69 -11.72 -6.95
N TYR A 278 13.97 -11.28 -7.97
CA TYR A 278 14.52 -10.57 -9.13
C TYR A 278 14.30 -9.06 -8.90
N LEU A 279 15.40 -8.33 -8.71
CA LEU A 279 15.39 -6.90 -8.38
C LEU A 279 15.30 -6.06 -9.65
N LEU A 280 14.31 -5.17 -9.72
CA LEU A 280 14.04 -4.34 -10.88
C LEU A 280 13.99 -2.87 -10.47
N LYS A 281 14.43 -1.99 -11.37
CA LYS A 281 13.99 -0.59 -11.35
C LYS A 281 12.70 -0.48 -12.19
N LEU A 282 11.87 0.51 -11.94
CA LEU A 282 10.63 0.69 -12.72
C LEU A 282 10.86 0.75 -14.25
N GLN A 283 12.01 1.30 -14.66
CA GLN A 283 12.41 1.36 -16.08
C GLN A 283 12.80 0.00 -16.66
N ASP A 284 13.23 -0.95 -15.84
CA ASP A 284 13.71 -2.26 -16.29
C ASP A 284 12.56 -3.15 -16.79
N TRP A 285 11.32 -2.84 -16.40
CA TRP A 285 10.15 -3.53 -16.93
C TRP A 285 10.06 -3.44 -18.46
N ILE A 286 10.56 -2.36 -19.08
CA ILE A 286 10.59 -2.24 -20.55
C ILE A 286 11.49 -3.29 -21.19
N LEU A 287 12.53 -3.77 -20.47
CA LEU A 287 13.42 -4.81 -20.94
C LEU A 287 12.72 -6.17 -21.05
N LEU A 288 11.65 -6.34 -20.31
CA LEU A 288 10.80 -7.54 -20.29
C LEU A 288 9.63 -7.46 -21.27
N LYS A 289 9.55 -6.40 -22.10
CA LYS A 289 8.48 -6.22 -23.09
C LYS A 289 8.35 -7.45 -23.98
N GLY A 290 7.12 -7.91 -24.17
CA GLY A 290 6.81 -9.15 -24.90
C GLY A 290 6.87 -10.42 -24.04
N SER A 291 7.31 -10.34 -22.77
CA SER A 291 7.20 -11.45 -21.85
C SER A 291 5.84 -11.49 -21.16
N TYR A 292 5.44 -12.65 -20.72
CA TYR A 292 4.20 -12.85 -19.96
C TYR A 292 4.15 -12.02 -18.66
N LEU A 293 5.26 -11.93 -17.93
CA LEU A 293 5.36 -11.10 -16.74
C LEU A 293 5.13 -9.62 -17.02
N TYR A 294 5.63 -9.12 -18.16
CA TYR A 294 5.43 -7.73 -18.57
C TYR A 294 3.96 -7.44 -18.88
N GLU A 295 3.28 -8.33 -19.62
CA GLU A 295 1.88 -8.11 -19.95
C GLU A 295 1.00 -8.10 -18.69
N ILE A 296 1.21 -9.00 -17.74
CA ILE A 296 0.52 -8.97 -16.45
C ILE A 296 0.81 -7.66 -15.71
N PHE A 297 2.08 -7.25 -15.61
CA PHE A 297 2.43 -6.00 -14.94
C PHE A 297 1.74 -4.80 -15.59
N LYS A 298 1.70 -4.75 -16.92
CA LYS A 298 1.02 -3.72 -17.71
C LYS A 298 -0.49 -3.69 -17.41
N GLU A 299 -1.15 -4.83 -17.35
CA GLU A 299 -2.56 -4.94 -16.99
C GLU A 299 -2.84 -4.43 -15.57
N LEU A 300 -2.00 -4.76 -14.60
CA LEU A 300 -2.10 -4.24 -13.24
C LEU A 300 -1.98 -2.71 -13.20
N ILE A 301 -1.08 -2.13 -14.00
CA ILE A 301 -0.95 -0.68 -14.14
C ILE A 301 -2.20 -0.07 -14.80
N ILE A 302 -2.73 -0.67 -15.86
CA ILE A 302 -3.97 -0.23 -16.53
C ILE A 302 -5.14 -0.27 -15.54
N PHE A 303 -5.27 -1.33 -14.76
CA PHE A 303 -6.29 -1.44 -13.73
C PHE A 303 -6.21 -0.30 -12.70
N LEU A 304 -5.03 0.00 -12.17
CA LEU A 304 -4.84 1.09 -11.23
C LEU A 304 -5.21 2.46 -11.83
N ARG A 305 -5.00 2.65 -13.14
CA ARG A 305 -5.33 3.89 -13.86
C ARG A 305 -6.79 4.01 -14.27
N SER A 306 -7.51 2.90 -14.35
CA SER A 306 -8.92 2.90 -14.76
C SER A 306 -9.80 3.57 -13.70
N SER A 307 -10.95 4.12 -14.11
CA SER A 307 -12.00 4.59 -13.21
C SER A 307 -12.96 3.46 -12.79
N LYS A 308 -12.91 2.31 -13.47
CA LYS A 308 -13.81 1.18 -13.24
C LYS A 308 -13.38 0.36 -12.02
N GLN A 309 -14.35 -0.04 -11.19
CA GLN A 309 -14.19 -1.18 -10.30
C GLN A 309 -14.19 -2.43 -11.20
N LEU A 310 -13.06 -3.07 -11.32
CA LEU A 310 -12.97 -4.33 -12.06
C LEU A 310 -13.17 -5.49 -11.07
N SER A 311 -14.14 -6.34 -11.37
CA SER A 311 -14.15 -7.73 -10.98
C SER A 311 -13.15 -8.48 -11.88
N ILE A 312 -11.86 -8.25 -11.68
CA ILE A 312 -10.86 -9.05 -12.39
C ILE A 312 -10.53 -10.22 -11.49
N ASP A 313 -10.95 -11.39 -11.91
CA ASP A 313 -10.54 -12.65 -11.31
C ASP A 313 -9.14 -12.99 -11.85
N PHE A 314 -8.10 -12.47 -11.18
CA PHE A 314 -6.70 -12.72 -11.53
C PHE A 314 -6.18 -14.08 -11.06
N ASN A 315 -7.03 -15.06 -10.89
CA ASN A 315 -6.63 -16.45 -10.77
C ASN A 315 -6.14 -16.95 -12.14
N LEU A 316 -5.14 -16.26 -12.69
CA LEU A 316 -4.46 -16.70 -13.90
C LEU A 316 -3.67 -17.97 -13.57
N LYS A 317 -4.33 -19.11 -13.73
CA LYS A 317 -3.65 -20.38 -13.92
C LYS A 317 -3.16 -20.39 -15.35
N LEU A 318 -1.86 -20.34 -15.56
CA LEU A 318 -1.26 -20.88 -16.76
C LEU A 318 -1.48 -22.40 -16.69
N ALA A 319 -2.58 -22.86 -17.29
CA ALA A 319 -2.86 -24.27 -17.51
C ALA A 319 -1.97 -24.82 -18.61
#